data_76975b33516cc4f038248f0764f89efa
#
_entry.id   76975b33516cc4f038248f0764f89efa
#
_cell.length_a   1.000
_cell.length_b   1.000
_cell.length_c   1.000
_cell.angle_alpha   90.00
_cell.angle_beta   90.00
_cell.angle_gamma   90.00
#
_symmetry.space_group_name_H-M   'P 1'
#
loop_
_entity.id
_entity.type
_entity.pdbx_description
1 polymer ?
#
loop_
_entity_poly.entity_id
_entity_poly.type
_entity_poly.pdbx_seq_one_letter_code
_entity_poly.pdbx_strand_id
1 'polypeptide(L)'
;MPEGTVTFNVRTPVDRAWDFLSDLRKVGACVPGVEGIEVLDDRHAKWILKVKIGPLSQRIQVETETLERIPPSRARFRGVGDNMEMLGTIELAPAGDATRVTYTMAATAKGPLARVIDNMMKSRLKQQSEEFAANVKKALEA
;
A
#
# COMPACT_ATOMS: atom_id res chain seq x y z
N MET A 1 2.35 10.89 -13.62
CA MET A 1 2.41 9.76 -12.68
C MET A 1 1.26 9.87 -11.71
N PRO A 2 0.27 8.97 -11.79
CA PRO A 2 -0.85 9.00 -10.83
C PRO A 2 -0.36 8.82 -9.40
N GLU A 3 -0.87 9.64 -8.51
CA GLU A 3 -0.48 9.64 -7.11
C GLU A 3 -1.70 9.82 -6.22
N GLY A 4 -1.74 9.09 -5.12
CA GLY A 4 -2.76 9.21 -4.10
C GLY A 4 -2.14 9.33 -2.72
N THR A 5 -2.69 10.23 -1.91
CA THR A 5 -2.27 10.41 -0.52
C THR A 5 -3.49 10.35 0.38
N VAL A 6 -3.38 9.60 1.46
CA VAL A 6 -4.41 9.55 2.49
C VAL A 6 -3.77 9.76 3.86
N THR A 7 -4.41 10.57 4.69
CA THR A 7 -3.99 10.80 6.07
C THR A 7 -5.13 10.40 6.98
N PHE A 8 -4.83 9.61 8.00
CA PHE A 8 -5.85 9.16 8.95
C PHE A 8 -5.21 8.95 10.32
N ASN A 9 -6.04 8.95 11.34
CA ASN A 9 -5.61 8.70 12.71
C ASN A 9 -6.08 7.33 13.16
N VAL A 10 -5.21 6.61 13.88
CA VAL A 10 -5.57 5.36 14.54
C VAL A 10 -5.40 5.51 16.05
N ARG A 11 -6.35 4.99 16.83
CA ARG A 11 -6.32 5.11 18.28
C ARG A 11 -5.44 4.02 18.89
N THR A 12 -4.14 4.17 18.65
CA THR A 12 -3.13 3.25 19.18
C THR A 12 -1.80 4.00 19.26
N PRO A 13 -0.90 3.62 20.19
CA PRO A 13 0.43 4.25 20.28
C PRO A 13 1.25 4.01 19.00
N VAL A 14 2.16 4.95 18.72
CA VAL A 14 2.96 4.92 17.48
C VAL A 14 3.79 3.63 17.34
N ASP A 15 4.33 3.10 18.42
CA ASP A 15 5.13 1.87 18.35
C ASP A 15 4.29 0.68 17.92
N ARG A 16 3.06 0.58 18.41
CA ARG A 16 2.15 -0.49 18.06
C ARG A 16 1.68 -0.35 16.61
N ALA A 17 1.40 0.88 16.18
CA ALA A 17 1.04 1.16 14.79
C ALA A 17 2.20 0.77 13.86
N TRP A 18 3.42 1.11 14.23
CA TRP A 18 4.61 0.75 13.47
C TRP A 18 4.79 -0.77 13.36
N ASP A 19 4.65 -1.49 14.46
CA ASP A 19 4.80 -2.94 14.47
C ASP A 19 3.81 -3.61 13.51
N PHE A 20 2.58 -3.10 13.45
CA PHE A 20 1.57 -3.60 12.53
C PHE A 20 1.91 -3.25 11.07
N LEU A 21 2.21 -1.98 10.81
CA LEU A 21 2.39 -1.48 9.45
C LEU A 21 3.73 -1.89 8.83
N SER A 22 4.71 -2.27 9.64
CA SER A 22 5.98 -2.79 9.14
C SER A 22 5.98 -4.31 8.93
N ASP A 23 4.94 -4.99 9.39
CA ASP A 23 4.78 -6.42 9.16
C ASP A 23 4.03 -6.63 7.84
N LEU A 24 4.75 -7.15 6.83
CA LEU A 24 4.21 -7.29 5.48
C LEU A 24 2.96 -8.18 5.42
N ARG A 25 2.86 -9.18 6.26
CA ARG A 25 1.69 -10.06 6.27
C ARG A 25 0.47 -9.38 6.88
N LYS A 26 0.68 -8.62 7.94
CA LYS A 26 -0.40 -7.88 8.60
C LYS A 26 -0.91 -6.74 7.73
N VAL A 27 0.01 -5.93 7.20
CA VAL A 27 -0.37 -4.81 6.33
C VAL A 27 -0.94 -5.31 5.01
N GLY A 28 -0.43 -6.43 4.50
CA GLY A 28 -0.94 -7.04 3.27
C GLY A 28 -2.40 -7.44 3.35
N ALA A 29 -2.84 -7.89 4.53
CA ALA A 29 -4.25 -8.24 4.74
C ALA A 29 -5.19 -7.03 4.66
N CYS A 30 -4.64 -5.81 4.78
CA CYS A 30 -5.42 -4.58 4.70
C CYS A 30 -5.46 -4.00 3.29
N VAL A 31 -4.63 -4.48 2.37
CA VAL A 31 -4.57 -3.96 1.00
C VAL A 31 -5.69 -4.56 0.17
N PRO A 32 -6.59 -3.72 -0.42
CA PRO A 32 -7.67 -4.25 -1.23
C PRO A 32 -7.16 -5.03 -2.44
N GLY A 33 -7.79 -6.15 -2.73
CA GLY A 33 -7.47 -6.98 -3.88
C GLY A 33 -6.33 -7.96 -3.70
N VAL A 34 -5.67 -7.98 -2.56
CA VAL A 34 -4.60 -8.95 -2.30
C VAL A 34 -5.20 -10.33 -2.10
N GLU A 35 -4.77 -11.29 -2.93
CA GLU A 35 -5.16 -12.69 -2.81
C GLU A 35 -4.08 -13.53 -2.15
N GLY A 36 -2.83 -13.09 -2.20
CA GLY A 36 -1.73 -13.79 -1.57
C GLY A 36 -0.51 -12.92 -1.43
N ILE A 37 0.33 -13.29 -0.47
CA ILE A 37 1.62 -12.64 -0.25
C ILE A 37 2.63 -13.70 0.14
N GLU A 38 3.81 -13.64 -0.47
CA GLU A 38 4.95 -14.49 -0.13
C GLU A 38 6.08 -13.59 0.33
N VAL A 39 6.44 -13.68 1.60
CA VAL A 39 7.56 -12.91 2.15
C VAL A 39 8.84 -13.67 1.88
N LEU A 40 9.72 -13.10 1.07
CA LEU A 40 10.97 -13.72 0.67
C LEU A 40 12.08 -13.51 1.70
N ASP A 41 12.14 -12.28 2.23
CA ASP A 41 13.05 -11.89 3.31
C ASP A 41 12.50 -10.63 3.99
N ASP A 42 13.26 -9.99 4.85
CA ASP A 42 12.81 -8.81 5.60
C ASP A 42 12.61 -7.55 4.74
N ARG A 43 13.01 -7.59 3.46
CA ARG A 43 12.90 -6.45 2.54
C ARG A 43 12.15 -6.76 1.25
N HIS A 44 11.92 -8.03 0.93
CA HIS A 44 11.35 -8.45 -0.35
C HIS A 44 10.13 -9.33 -0.16
N ALA A 45 9.11 -9.08 -0.96
CA ALA A 45 7.89 -9.88 -0.97
C ALA A 45 7.31 -9.94 -2.37
N LYS A 46 6.57 -11.02 -2.64
CA LYS A 46 5.77 -11.16 -3.86
C LYS A 46 4.30 -11.07 -3.48
N TRP A 47 3.57 -10.30 -4.23
CA TRP A 47 2.15 -10.06 -4.00
C TRP A 47 1.35 -10.52 -5.20
N ILE A 48 0.23 -11.18 -4.93
CA ILE A 48 -0.73 -11.53 -5.97
C ILE A 48 -1.98 -10.68 -5.73
N LEU A 49 -2.30 -9.85 -6.71
CA LEU A 49 -3.40 -8.89 -6.63
C LEU A 49 -4.43 -9.22 -7.70
N LYS A 50 -5.70 -9.13 -7.32
CA LYS A 50 -6.79 -9.21 -8.27
C LYS A 50 -7.22 -7.80 -8.63
N VAL A 51 -7.13 -7.45 -9.90
CA VAL A 51 -7.47 -6.14 -10.41
C VAL A 51 -8.65 -6.27 -11.39
N LYS A 52 -9.65 -5.42 -11.22
CA LYS A 52 -10.76 -5.34 -12.15
C LYS A 52 -10.49 -4.26 -13.18
N ILE A 53 -10.55 -4.65 -14.46
CA ILE A 53 -10.36 -3.74 -15.58
C ILE A 53 -11.63 -3.79 -16.42
N GLY A 54 -12.57 -2.84 -16.16
CA GLY A 54 -13.89 -2.89 -16.76
C GLY A 54 -14.65 -4.15 -16.36
N PRO A 55 -15.20 -4.94 -17.31
CA PRO A 55 -15.89 -6.17 -16.99
C PRO A 55 -14.96 -7.36 -16.70
N LEU A 56 -13.65 -7.17 -16.90
CA LEU A 56 -12.66 -8.24 -16.74
C LEU A 56 -11.95 -8.14 -15.40
N SER A 57 -11.64 -9.32 -14.84
CA SER A 57 -10.78 -9.42 -13.66
C SER A 57 -9.47 -10.07 -14.07
N GLN A 58 -8.36 -9.55 -13.58
CA GLN A 58 -7.04 -10.05 -13.89
C GLN A 58 -6.21 -10.15 -12.62
N ARG A 59 -5.45 -11.22 -12.50
CA ARG A 59 -4.46 -11.37 -11.44
C ARG A 59 -3.13 -10.85 -11.92
N ILE A 60 -2.50 -10.01 -11.10
CA ILE A 60 -1.16 -9.50 -11.38
C ILE A 60 -0.23 -9.87 -10.25
N GLN A 61 1.03 -10.08 -10.58
CA GLN A 61 2.07 -10.32 -9.61
C GLN A 61 2.93 -9.06 -9.49
N VAL A 62 3.16 -8.63 -8.25
CA VAL A 62 4.00 -7.47 -7.95
C VAL A 62 5.07 -7.90 -6.96
N GLU A 63 6.31 -7.58 -7.27
CA GLU A 63 7.42 -7.77 -6.35
C GLU A 63 7.73 -6.45 -5.68
N THR A 64 7.82 -6.46 -4.35
CA THR A 64 8.13 -5.27 -3.58
C THR A 64 9.47 -5.36 -2.88
N GLU A 65 10.15 -4.22 -2.79
CA GLU A 65 11.38 -4.06 -2.05
C GLU A 65 11.22 -2.91 -1.08
N THR A 66 11.60 -3.13 0.18
CA THR A 66 11.65 -2.06 1.16
C THR A 66 12.93 -1.27 0.95
N LEU A 67 12.79 0.01 0.59
CA LEU A 67 13.91 0.90 0.31
C LEU A 67 14.45 1.56 1.57
N GLU A 68 13.57 1.88 2.52
CA GLU A 68 13.93 2.61 3.72
C GLU A 68 13.00 2.20 4.86
N ARG A 69 13.58 2.04 6.04
CA ARG A 69 12.81 1.73 7.26
C ARG A 69 13.43 2.48 8.42
N ILE A 70 12.71 3.47 8.92
CA ILE A 70 13.14 4.32 10.04
C ILE A 70 12.09 4.19 11.16
N PRO A 71 12.24 3.21 12.06
CA PRO A 71 11.27 3.02 13.14
C PRO A 71 11.26 4.20 14.11
N PRO A 72 10.11 4.57 14.65
CA PRO A 72 8.75 4.12 14.33
C PRO A 72 8.04 5.08 13.37
N SER A 73 8.75 5.81 12.54
CA SER A 73 8.22 6.99 11.86
C SER A 73 8.03 6.87 10.35
N ARG A 74 8.85 6.06 9.66
CA ARG A 74 8.80 6.10 8.20
C ARG A 74 9.26 4.80 7.56
N ALA A 75 8.58 4.43 6.47
CA ALA A 75 9.02 3.36 5.58
C ALA A 75 8.74 3.75 4.13
N ARG A 76 9.63 3.34 3.24
CA ARG A 76 9.48 3.52 1.80
C ARG A 76 9.66 2.18 1.11
N PHE A 77 8.89 1.97 0.06
CA PHE A 77 8.97 0.74 -0.71
C PHE A 77 8.76 0.99 -2.19
N ARG A 78 9.27 0.08 -3.00
CA ARG A 78 9.11 0.07 -4.44
C ARG A 78 8.45 -1.24 -4.85
N GLY A 79 7.48 -1.17 -5.75
CA GLY A 79 6.84 -2.34 -6.32
C GLY A 79 7.03 -2.37 -7.83
N VAL A 80 7.27 -3.55 -8.38
CA VAL A 80 7.46 -3.75 -9.81
C VAL A 80 6.58 -4.90 -10.28
N GLY A 81 5.73 -4.63 -11.24
CA GLY A 81 4.94 -5.63 -11.97
C GLY A 81 5.31 -5.60 -13.45
N ASP A 82 4.68 -6.47 -14.23
CA ASP A 82 5.02 -6.61 -15.66
C ASP A 82 4.87 -5.30 -16.45
N ASN A 83 3.83 -4.54 -16.16
CA ASN A 83 3.55 -3.31 -16.89
C ASN A 83 3.34 -2.12 -15.97
N MET A 84 3.91 -2.17 -14.77
CA MET A 84 3.73 -1.10 -13.80
C MET A 84 4.87 -1.04 -12.80
N GLU A 85 5.10 0.14 -12.27
CA GLU A 85 6.03 0.40 -11.19
C GLU A 85 5.35 1.29 -10.16
N MET A 86 5.55 1.00 -8.88
CA MET A 86 4.95 1.75 -7.78
C MET A 86 6.01 2.21 -6.80
N LEU A 87 5.79 3.39 -6.23
CA LEU A 87 6.56 3.90 -5.10
C LEU A 87 5.58 4.25 -3.98
N GLY A 88 5.83 3.73 -2.81
CA GLY A 88 4.99 3.99 -1.66
C GLY A 88 5.79 4.53 -0.49
N THR A 89 5.17 5.41 0.29
CA THR A 89 5.74 5.95 1.52
C THR A 89 4.66 5.92 2.59
N ILE A 90 5.04 5.47 3.77
CA ILE A 90 4.17 5.52 4.93
C ILE A 90 4.90 6.26 6.04
N GLU A 91 4.23 7.26 6.63
CA GLU A 91 4.80 8.08 7.70
C GLU A 91 3.86 8.06 8.90
N LEU A 92 4.43 7.90 10.08
CA LEU A 92 3.70 7.86 11.34
C LEU A 92 4.20 8.98 12.25
N ALA A 93 3.26 9.67 12.87
CA ALA A 93 3.56 10.71 13.85
C ALA A 93 2.66 10.56 15.07
N PRO A 94 3.19 10.70 16.29
CA PRO A 94 2.36 10.69 17.48
C PRO A 94 1.34 11.84 17.45
N ALA A 95 0.12 11.55 17.90
CA ALA A 95 -0.96 12.52 17.97
C ALA A 95 -1.75 12.28 19.27
N GLY A 96 -1.16 12.68 20.41
CA GLY A 96 -1.70 12.35 21.73
C GLY A 96 -1.63 10.85 21.98
N ASP A 97 -2.76 10.24 22.31
CA ASP A 97 -2.86 8.79 22.50
C ASP A 97 -3.00 8.01 21.17
N ALA A 98 -3.08 8.75 20.09
CA ALA A 98 -3.28 8.18 18.74
C ALA A 98 -2.03 8.35 17.90
N THR A 99 -2.07 7.79 16.71
CA THR A 99 -1.03 7.93 15.70
C THR A 99 -1.64 8.49 14.43
N ARG A 100 -1.00 9.51 13.87
CA ARG A 100 -1.35 10.01 12.55
C ARG A 100 -0.55 9.22 11.53
N VAL A 101 -1.26 8.62 10.58
CA VAL A 101 -0.64 7.85 9.49
C VAL A 101 -0.86 8.58 8.18
N THR A 102 0.22 8.83 7.46
CA THR A 102 0.17 9.40 6.11
C THR A 102 0.73 8.37 5.14
N TYR A 103 -0.10 7.96 4.21
CA TYR A 103 0.25 6.96 3.20
C TYR A 103 0.18 7.60 1.82
N THR A 104 1.27 7.50 1.06
CA THR A 104 1.35 8.02 -0.30
C THR A 104 1.73 6.90 -1.24
N MET A 105 0.99 6.76 -2.34
CA MET A 105 1.27 5.78 -3.37
C MET A 105 1.33 6.48 -4.72
N ALA A 106 2.41 6.26 -5.46
CA ALA A 106 2.54 6.70 -6.84
C ALA A 106 2.73 5.48 -7.73
N ALA A 107 2.06 5.45 -8.86
CA ALA A 107 2.12 4.32 -9.77
C ALA A 107 2.31 4.80 -11.21
N THR A 108 3.13 4.09 -11.98
CA THR A 108 3.39 4.37 -13.38
C THR A 108 3.14 3.11 -14.19
N ALA A 109 2.31 3.20 -15.21
CA ALA A 109 2.11 2.11 -16.16
C ALA A 109 3.13 2.20 -17.28
N LYS A 110 3.47 1.05 -17.83
CA LYS A 110 4.43 0.91 -18.93
C LYS A 110 3.80 0.09 -20.05
N GLY A 111 4.38 0.18 -21.25
CA GLY A 111 3.96 -0.62 -22.39
C GLY A 111 2.87 0.03 -23.24
N PRO A 112 2.32 -0.72 -24.24
CA PRO A 112 1.39 -0.16 -25.21
C PRO A 112 0.07 0.35 -24.63
N LEU A 113 -0.38 -0.20 -23.51
CA LEU A 113 -1.63 0.18 -22.87
C LEU A 113 -1.43 1.13 -21.69
N ALA A 114 -0.23 1.72 -21.57
CA ALA A 114 0.13 2.56 -20.42
C ALA A 114 -0.88 3.68 -20.18
N ARG A 115 -1.36 4.35 -21.22
CA ARG A 115 -2.32 5.45 -21.10
C ARG A 115 -3.66 5.01 -20.50
N VAL A 116 -4.14 3.86 -20.98
CA VAL A 116 -5.41 3.29 -20.50
C VAL A 116 -5.28 2.90 -19.02
N ILE A 117 -4.18 2.24 -18.69
CA ILE A 117 -3.92 1.80 -17.31
C ILE A 117 -3.75 3.00 -16.38
N ASP A 118 -3.01 4.04 -16.79
CA ASP A 118 -2.83 5.26 -16.01
C ASP A 118 -4.17 5.94 -15.69
N ASN A 119 -5.05 6.04 -16.69
CA ASN A 119 -6.36 6.66 -16.49
C ASN A 119 -7.21 5.86 -15.50
N MET A 120 -7.13 4.55 -15.55
CA MET A 120 -7.85 3.69 -14.61
C MET A 120 -7.29 3.82 -13.20
N MET A 121 -5.96 3.86 -13.07
CA MET A 121 -5.33 4.01 -11.77
C MET A 121 -5.67 5.34 -11.12
N LYS A 122 -5.74 6.44 -11.88
CA LYS A 122 -6.14 7.75 -11.37
C LYS A 122 -7.49 7.71 -10.64
N SER A 123 -8.45 6.99 -11.21
CA SER A 123 -9.79 6.90 -10.63
C SER A 123 -9.85 5.95 -9.43
N ARG A 124 -8.91 5.02 -9.31
CA ARG A 124 -8.94 3.98 -8.27
C ARG A 124 -8.01 4.21 -7.11
N LEU A 125 -6.91 4.96 -7.29
CA LEU A 125 -5.92 5.17 -6.24
C LEU A 125 -6.53 5.80 -4.99
N LYS A 126 -7.40 6.79 -5.17
CA LYS A 126 -8.08 7.43 -4.04
C LYS A 126 -8.94 6.44 -3.27
N GLN A 127 -9.78 5.69 -3.98
CA GLN A 127 -10.65 4.70 -3.37
C GLN A 127 -9.85 3.60 -2.68
N GLN A 128 -8.82 3.07 -3.32
CA GLN A 128 -7.96 2.05 -2.72
C GLN A 128 -7.25 2.54 -1.48
N SER A 129 -6.75 3.78 -1.51
CA SER A 129 -6.08 4.37 -0.35
C SER A 129 -7.05 4.55 0.82
N GLU A 130 -8.27 4.97 0.54
CA GLU A 130 -9.31 5.12 1.57
C GLU A 130 -9.73 3.77 2.16
N GLU A 131 -9.86 2.74 1.33
CA GLU A 131 -10.17 1.39 1.80
C GLU A 131 -9.03 0.80 2.63
N PHE A 132 -7.80 1.01 2.20
CA PHE A 132 -6.63 0.61 2.95
C PHE A 132 -6.62 1.26 4.34
N ALA A 133 -6.84 2.57 4.39
CA ALA A 133 -6.90 3.31 5.64
C ALA A 133 -7.99 2.77 6.57
N ALA A 134 -9.18 2.51 6.03
CA ALA A 134 -10.28 1.97 6.80
C ALA A 134 -9.96 0.57 7.35
N ASN A 135 -9.32 -0.27 6.55
CA ASN A 135 -8.94 -1.63 6.97
C ASN A 135 -7.87 -1.61 8.07
N VAL A 136 -6.86 -0.73 7.93
CA VAL A 136 -5.83 -0.55 8.95
C VAL A 136 -6.43 -0.06 10.26
N LYS A 137 -7.30 0.94 10.17
CA LYS A 137 -7.97 1.51 11.33
C LYS A 137 -8.79 0.46 12.07
N LYS A 138 -9.57 -0.32 11.32
CA LYS A 138 -10.37 -1.40 11.88
C LYS A 138 -9.50 -2.45 12.59
N ALA A 139 -8.39 -2.84 11.98
CA ALA A 139 -7.49 -3.85 12.54
C ALA A 139 -6.79 -3.36 13.81
N LEU A 140 -6.33 -2.11 13.84
CA LEU A 140 -5.60 -1.56 14.99
C LEU A 140 -6.49 -1.10 16.13
N GLU A 141 -7.75 -0.74 15.85
CA GLU A 141 -8.69 -0.27 16.87
C GLU A 141 -9.63 -1.37 17.39
N ALA A 142 -9.48 -2.57 16.85
CA ALA A 142 -10.32 -3.70 17.25
C ALA A 142 -9.98 -4.20 18.67
#